data_8a567be5c324378e40e31df57bb19d70
#
_entry.id   8a567be5c324378e40e31df57bb19d70
#
_cell.length_a   1.000
_cell.length_b   1.000
_cell.length_c   1.000
_cell.angle_alpha   90.00
_cell.angle_beta   90.00
_cell.angle_gamma   90.00
#
_symmetry.space_group_name_H-M   'P 1'
#
loop_
_entity.id
_entity.type
_entity.pdbx_description
1 polymer ?
#
loop_
_entity_poly.entity_id
_entity_poly.type
_entity_poly.pdbx_seq_one_letter_code
_entity_poly.pdbx_strand_id
1 'polypeptide(L)'
;EGHSITIFTARGATSGTDWHAVTTRQLEQWGVRHHKLIDKGKPHYDLFIDDRAANALEWRKETCKSSLTVGFVASCFDLLHPGHCLFLKDARRVCDHLVVALQVNPNVDRPEKRIPIQTLEERRIQLESCKYVDEIHEYSTEEDLEKLLSVIRPDIRVLGTDYQGAVATGQQYCDQVYYHSRDHEWSSTELINRVKNS
;
A
#
# COMPACT_ATOMS: atom_id res chain seq x y z
N GLU A 1 -11.82 3.53 29.72
CA GLU A 1 -10.54 3.27 30.39
C GLU A 1 -9.51 4.23 29.82
N GLY A 2 -8.90 5.06 30.72
CA GLY A 2 -8.10 6.20 30.31
C GLY A 2 -6.70 5.82 29.92
N HIS A 3 -6.44 5.72 28.59
CA HIS A 3 -5.08 5.60 28.07
C HIS A 3 -4.44 6.99 27.93
N SER A 4 -3.17 7.12 28.30
CA SER A 4 -2.37 8.32 28.03
C SER A 4 -1.70 8.17 26.67
N ILE A 5 -1.96 9.10 25.75
CA ILE A 5 -1.37 9.11 24.42
C ILE A 5 -0.23 10.12 24.39
N THR A 6 0.98 9.64 24.13
CA THR A 6 2.15 10.50 23.92
C THR A 6 2.60 10.37 22.48
N ILE A 7 2.70 11.49 21.79
CA ILE A 7 3.22 11.55 20.42
C ILE A 7 4.70 11.90 20.45
N PHE A 8 5.53 11.09 19.79
CA PHE A 8 6.92 11.36 19.56
C PHE A 8 7.14 11.74 18.09
N THR A 9 7.90 12.80 17.84
CA THR A 9 8.33 13.18 16.50
C THR A 9 9.82 13.46 16.48
N ALA A 10 10.49 13.03 15.41
CA ALA A 10 11.90 13.35 15.14
C ALA A 10 12.06 14.61 14.29
N ARG A 11 10.95 15.32 14.00
CA ARG A 11 10.98 16.54 13.19
C ARG A 11 11.90 17.58 13.83
N GLY A 12 12.92 18.02 13.08
CA GLY A 12 13.91 18.97 13.56
C GLY A 12 15.07 18.36 14.36
N ALA A 13 15.08 17.06 14.63
CA ALA A 13 16.15 16.41 15.39
C ALA A 13 17.53 16.58 14.73
N THR A 14 17.60 16.56 13.42
CA THR A 14 18.84 16.74 12.65
C THR A 14 19.12 18.20 12.30
N SER A 15 18.08 19.00 12.01
CA SER A 15 18.23 20.40 11.59
C SER A 15 18.30 21.39 12.74
N GLY A 16 17.99 20.98 13.97
CA GLY A 16 17.87 21.85 15.13
C GLY A 16 16.69 22.82 15.09
N THR A 17 15.84 22.76 14.06
CA THR A 17 14.70 23.65 13.89
C THR A 17 13.58 23.27 14.87
N ASP A 18 13.01 24.25 15.55
CA ASP A 18 11.84 24.05 16.42
C ASP A 18 10.55 24.00 15.60
N TRP A 19 9.97 22.79 15.54
CA TRP A 19 8.74 22.52 14.83
C TRP A 19 7.51 22.35 15.75
N HIS A 20 7.66 22.65 17.05
CA HIS A 20 6.60 22.39 18.05
C HIS A 20 5.25 23.02 17.65
N ALA A 21 5.26 24.33 17.40
CA ALA A 21 4.03 25.06 17.06
C ALA A 21 3.37 24.56 15.76
N VAL A 22 4.19 24.20 14.75
CA VAL A 22 3.67 23.68 13.48
C VAL A 22 3.10 22.27 13.67
N THR A 23 3.80 21.43 14.42
CA THR A 23 3.34 20.06 14.72
C THR A 23 2.04 20.07 15.53
N THR A 24 1.96 20.89 16.57
CA THR A 24 0.74 21.04 17.37
C THR A 24 -0.45 21.45 16.51
N ARG A 25 -0.28 22.48 15.67
CA ARG A 25 -1.35 22.93 14.74
C ARG A 25 -1.80 21.84 13.79
N GLN A 26 -0.86 21.04 13.24
CA GLN A 26 -1.19 19.93 12.36
C GLN A 26 -1.97 18.83 13.07
N LEU A 27 -1.57 18.47 14.30
CA LEU A 27 -2.29 17.48 15.10
C LEU A 27 -3.72 17.93 15.43
N GLU A 28 -3.90 19.21 15.76
CA GLU A 28 -5.21 19.81 15.97
C GLU A 28 -6.05 19.78 14.68
N GLN A 29 -5.47 20.18 13.55
CA GLN A 29 -6.15 20.17 12.24
C GLN A 29 -6.58 18.78 11.83
N TRP A 30 -5.83 17.75 12.17
CA TRP A 30 -6.14 16.34 11.88
C TRP A 30 -7.01 15.69 12.95
N GLY A 31 -7.39 16.42 13.99
CA GLY A 31 -8.21 15.89 15.08
C GLY A 31 -7.53 14.81 15.93
N VAL A 32 -6.20 14.78 15.94
CA VAL A 32 -5.41 13.79 16.67
C VAL A 32 -5.42 14.12 18.15
N ARG A 33 -6.13 13.32 18.95
CA ARG A 33 -6.13 13.47 20.42
C ARG A 33 -4.81 12.97 20.99
N HIS A 34 -4.18 13.79 21.82
CA HIS A 34 -2.97 13.39 22.53
C HIS A 34 -2.89 14.12 23.89
N HIS A 35 -2.14 13.54 24.82
CA HIS A 35 -1.92 14.10 26.16
C HIS A 35 -0.55 14.78 26.24
N LYS A 36 0.40 14.32 25.43
CA LYS A 36 1.76 14.85 25.42
C LYS A 36 2.36 14.78 24.01
N LEU A 37 3.04 15.86 23.61
CA LEU A 37 3.87 15.91 22.40
C LEU A 37 5.32 16.03 22.83
N ILE A 38 6.19 15.12 22.34
CA ILE A 38 7.63 15.11 22.55
C ILE A 38 8.29 15.29 21.17
N ASP A 39 8.79 16.47 20.91
CA ASP A 39 9.40 16.89 19.66
C ASP A 39 10.91 17.16 19.80
N LYS A 40 11.43 17.02 21.02
CA LYS A 40 12.88 17.14 21.31
C LYS A 40 13.35 15.87 22.02
N GLY A 41 14.52 15.40 21.62
CA GLY A 41 15.17 14.27 22.27
C GLY A 41 14.76 12.89 21.75
N LYS A 42 13.99 12.79 20.66
CA LYS A 42 13.84 11.54 19.95
C LYS A 42 15.14 11.29 19.18
N PRO A 43 15.90 10.24 19.52
CA PRO A 43 17.14 9.95 18.81
C PRO A 43 16.83 9.58 17.35
N HIS A 44 17.73 9.95 16.46
CA HIS A 44 17.71 9.47 15.08
C HIS A 44 18.29 8.06 15.05
N TYR A 45 17.51 7.10 14.55
CA TYR A 45 17.94 5.71 14.35
C TYR A 45 17.72 5.30 12.91
N ASP A 46 18.66 4.55 12.36
CA ASP A 46 18.49 3.89 11.06
C ASP A 46 17.54 2.69 11.18
N LEU A 47 17.45 2.10 12.38
CA LEU A 47 16.57 0.99 12.69
C LEU A 47 16.07 1.11 14.14
N PHE A 48 14.77 1.01 14.34
CA PHE A 48 14.13 0.92 15.65
C PHE A 48 13.62 -0.51 15.86
N ILE A 49 14.22 -1.23 16.83
CA ILE A 49 13.77 -2.55 17.23
C ILE A 49 13.20 -2.41 18.64
N ASP A 50 11.91 -2.76 18.81
CA ASP A 50 11.24 -2.73 20.09
C ASP A 50 10.45 -4.04 20.27
N ASP A 51 10.68 -4.72 21.37
CA ASP A 51 9.99 -5.97 21.74
C ASP A 51 8.49 -5.77 22.06
N ARG A 52 8.05 -4.51 22.20
CA ARG A 52 6.68 -4.08 22.44
C ARG A 52 6.06 -3.30 21.28
N ALA A 53 6.79 -3.14 20.18
CA ALA A 53 6.25 -2.47 19.01
C ALA A 53 5.19 -3.35 18.35
N ALA A 54 3.96 -2.88 18.31
CA ALA A 54 2.92 -3.49 17.50
C ALA A 54 3.00 -2.96 16.06
N ASN A 55 2.79 -3.83 15.07
CA ASN A 55 2.55 -3.39 13.71
C ASN A 55 1.35 -2.41 13.72
N ALA A 56 1.50 -1.26 13.08
CA ALA A 56 0.48 -0.21 13.11
C ALA A 56 -0.89 -0.70 12.58
N LEU A 57 -0.88 -1.62 11.62
CA LEU A 57 -2.11 -2.23 11.08
C LEU A 57 -2.71 -3.24 12.07
N GLU A 58 -1.89 -4.07 12.73
CA GLU A 58 -2.36 -4.99 13.77
C GLU A 58 -2.92 -4.22 14.97
N TRP A 59 -2.20 -3.18 15.42
CA TRP A 59 -2.67 -2.33 16.50
C TRP A 59 -4.00 -1.65 16.17
N ARG A 60 -4.20 -1.20 14.93
CA ARG A 60 -5.48 -0.65 14.47
C ARG A 60 -6.59 -1.69 14.51
N LYS A 61 -6.33 -2.92 14.08
CA LYS A 61 -7.31 -4.03 14.14
C LYS A 61 -7.71 -4.37 15.58
N GLU A 62 -6.77 -4.33 16.53
CA GLU A 62 -7.01 -4.70 17.92
C GLU A 62 -7.67 -3.59 18.76
N THR A 63 -7.30 -2.34 18.53
CA THR A 63 -7.71 -1.22 19.41
C THR A 63 -8.83 -0.36 18.85
N CYS A 64 -8.94 -0.25 17.53
CA CYS A 64 -10.05 0.43 16.88
C CYS A 64 -11.12 -0.59 16.52
N LYS A 65 -12.15 -0.73 17.32
CA LYS A 65 -13.36 -1.54 17.02
C LYS A 65 -14.17 -1.05 15.81
N SER A 66 -13.78 0.02 15.15
CA SER A 66 -14.12 0.33 13.76
C SER A 66 -12.98 -0.21 12.91
N SER A 67 -13.04 -1.48 12.57
CA SER A 67 -12.05 -2.16 11.77
C SER A 67 -11.96 -1.49 10.40
N LEU A 68 -10.88 -0.74 10.18
CA LEU A 68 -10.54 -0.32 8.82
C LEU A 68 -10.31 -1.59 7.99
N THR A 69 -11.14 -1.78 6.99
CA THR A 69 -10.97 -2.89 6.07
C THR A 69 -9.76 -2.64 5.17
N VAL A 70 -8.77 -3.51 5.25
CA VAL A 70 -7.54 -3.43 4.44
C VAL A 70 -7.74 -4.25 3.17
N GLY A 71 -7.68 -3.57 2.04
CA GLY A 71 -7.64 -4.19 0.72
C GLY A 71 -6.23 -4.36 0.21
N PHE A 72 -5.97 -5.38 -0.58
CA PHE A 72 -4.67 -5.66 -1.16
C PHE A 72 -4.76 -6.02 -2.63
N VAL A 73 -3.96 -5.37 -3.46
CA VAL A 73 -3.77 -5.67 -4.88
C VAL A 73 -2.30 -5.91 -5.18
N ALA A 74 -2.00 -6.79 -6.13
CA ALA A 74 -0.65 -7.00 -6.62
C ALA A 74 -0.62 -7.00 -8.15
N SER A 75 0.25 -6.20 -8.74
CA SER A 75 0.45 -6.15 -10.19
C SER A 75 1.73 -5.39 -10.55
N CYS A 76 2.13 -5.51 -11.79
CA CYS A 76 3.25 -4.76 -12.36
C CYS A 76 2.91 -3.27 -12.58
N PHE A 77 1.66 -2.93 -12.88
CA PHE A 77 1.19 -1.57 -13.20
C PHE A 77 2.02 -0.84 -14.28
N ASP A 78 2.56 -1.59 -15.25
CA ASP A 78 3.32 -1.02 -16.36
C ASP A 78 2.42 -0.24 -17.32
N LEU A 79 2.85 0.97 -17.71
CA LEU A 79 2.07 1.88 -18.55
C LEU A 79 0.67 2.12 -17.96
N LEU A 80 0.61 2.80 -16.83
CA LEU A 80 -0.66 3.06 -16.14
C LEU A 80 -1.73 3.55 -17.12
N HIS A 81 -2.79 2.77 -17.30
CA HIS A 81 -3.85 3.00 -18.26
C HIS A 81 -5.25 2.97 -17.58
N PRO A 82 -6.32 3.39 -18.27
CA PRO A 82 -7.66 3.44 -17.66
C PRO A 82 -8.10 2.13 -16.98
N GLY A 83 -7.74 0.96 -17.52
CA GLY A 83 -8.05 -0.32 -16.89
C GLY A 83 -7.42 -0.49 -15.50
N HIS A 84 -6.16 -0.06 -15.31
CA HIS A 84 -5.54 -0.03 -13.99
C HIS A 84 -6.25 0.96 -13.05
N CYS A 85 -6.62 2.13 -13.54
CA CYS A 85 -7.33 3.14 -12.74
C CYS A 85 -8.71 2.64 -12.29
N LEU A 86 -9.45 1.94 -13.15
CA LEU A 86 -10.74 1.33 -12.80
C LEU A 86 -10.56 0.20 -11.77
N PHE A 87 -9.55 -0.64 -11.95
CA PHE A 87 -9.20 -1.69 -10.99
C PHE A 87 -8.91 -1.13 -9.59
N LEU A 88 -8.04 -0.11 -9.50
CA LEU A 88 -7.70 0.55 -8.23
C LEU A 88 -8.91 1.27 -7.62
N LYS A 89 -9.73 1.92 -8.46
CA LYS A 89 -10.98 2.56 -8.02
C LYS A 89 -11.95 1.55 -7.42
N ASP A 90 -12.11 0.40 -8.05
CA ASP A 90 -13.04 -0.63 -7.61
C ASP A 90 -12.51 -1.31 -6.35
N ALA A 91 -11.21 -1.61 -6.28
CA ALA A 91 -10.55 -2.11 -5.07
C ALA A 91 -10.77 -1.17 -3.88
N ARG A 92 -10.63 0.15 -4.08
CA ARG A 92 -10.83 1.16 -3.02
C ARG A 92 -12.28 1.26 -2.55
N ARG A 93 -13.26 0.82 -3.34
CA ARG A 93 -14.68 0.80 -2.93
C ARG A 93 -15.02 -0.29 -1.91
N VAL A 94 -14.23 -1.35 -1.87
CA VAL A 94 -14.46 -2.49 -0.98
C VAL A 94 -13.57 -2.49 0.27
N CYS A 95 -12.72 -1.47 0.42
CA CYS A 95 -11.83 -1.32 1.58
C CYS A 95 -11.67 0.14 2.01
N ASP A 96 -11.23 0.35 3.24
CA ASP A 96 -10.94 1.65 3.82
C ASP A 96 -9.46 2.05 3.65
N HIS A 97 -8.57 1.08 3.42
CA HIS A 97 -7.15 1.27 3.19
C HIS A 97 -6.68 0.30 2.12
N LEU A 98 -6.16 0.83 1.00
CA LEU A 98 -5.70 0.02 -0.12
C LEU A 98 -4.18 -0.06 -0.18
N VAL A 99 -3.66 -1.26 0.03
CA VAL A 99 -2.25 -1.59 -0.13
C VAL A 99 -2.01 -2.13 -1.54
N VAL A 100 -1.04 -1.57 -2.22
CA VAL A 100 -0.60 -2.01 -3.55
C VAL A 100 0.77 -2.67 -3.45
N ALA A 101 0.87 -3.93 -3.83
CA ALA A 101 2.14 -4.61 -4.07
C ALA A 101 2.56 -4.40 -5.53
N LEU A 102 3.63 -3.63 -5.72
CA LEU A 102 4.19 -3.31 -7.02
C LEU A 102 5.27 -4.31 -7.40
N GLN A 103 5.01 -5.13 -8.42
CA GLN A 103 5.97 -6.12 -8.91
C GLN A 103 7.13 -5.45 -9.62
N VAL A 104 8.36 -5.71 -9.17
CA VAL A 104 9.59 -5.14 -9.76
C VAL A 104 9.72 -5.59 -11.21
N ASN A 105 9.77 -6.89 -11.43
CA ASN A 105 9.85 -7.48 -12.76
C ASN A 105 9.17 -8.85 -12.81
N PRO A 106 8.01 -8.98 -13.47
CA PRO A 106 7.30 -10.27 -13.55
C PRO A 106 8.06 -11.35 -14.32
N ASN A 107 9.05 -10.98 -15.14
CA ASN A 107 9.85 -11.94 -15.93
C ASN A 107 10.76 -12.82 -15.04
N VAL A 108 11.01 -12.43 -13.78
CA VAL A 108 11.86 -13.19 -12.84
C VAL A 108 11.26 -14.58 -12.58
N ASP A 109 9.99 -14.65 -12.21
CA ASP A 109 9.30 -15.92 -11.92
C ASP A 109 8.53 -16.48 -13.13
N ARG A 110 8.20 -15.63 -14.09
CA ARG A 110 7.39 -15.94 -15.26
C ARG A 110 8.09 -15.45 -16.53
N PRO A 111 9.04 -16.25 -17.08
CA PRO A 111 9.85 -15.85 -18.23
C PRO A 111 9.03 -15.48 -19.48
N GLU A 112 7.80 -15.97 -19.59
CA GLU A 112 6.85 -15.64 -20.66
C GLU A 112 6.26 -14.23 -20.53
N LYS A 113 6.37 -13.60 -19.36
CA LYS A 113 5.93 -12.22 -19.15
C LYS A 113 6.95 -11.24 -19.68
N ARG A 114 6.44 -10.16 -20.25
CA ARG A 114 7.29 -9.08 -20.75
C ARG A 114 7.94 -8.31 -19.59
N ILE A 115 9.20 -7.92 -19.78
CA ILE A 115 9.86 -6.93 -18.93
C ILE A 115 9.09 -5.62 -19.04
N PRO A 116 8.82 -4.93 -17.91
CA PRO A 116 8.14 -3.64 -17.90
C PRO A 116 8.84 -2.61 -18.79
N ILE A 117 8.07 -1.79 -19.50
CA ILE A 117 8.60 -0.68 -20.31
C ILE A 117 9.03 0.46 -19.38
N GLN A 118 8.20 0.77 -18.39
CA GLN A 118 8.51 1.80 -17.42
C GLN A 118 9.43 1.23 -16.33
N THR A 119 10.33 2.07 -15.86
CA THR A 119 11.17 1.76 -14.69
C THR A 119 10.29 1.58 -13.45
N LEU A 120 10.83 0.95 -12.42
CA LEU A 120 10.14 0.77 -11.15
C LEU A 120 9.76 2.13 -10.54
N GLU A 121 10.67 3.09 -10.60
CA GLU A 121 10.47 4.45 -10.09
C GLU A 121 9.33 5.18 -10.80
N GLU A 122 9.27 5.14 -12.14
CA GLU A 122 8.18 5.74 -12.91
C GLU A 122 6.82 5.16 -12.52
N ARG A 123 6.73 3.84 -12.37
CA ARG A 123 5.50 3.16 -11.98
C ARG A 123 5.10 3.48 -10.54
N ARG A 124 6.07 3.60 -9.63
CA ARG A 124 5.87 4.00 -8.25
C ARG A 124 5.32 5.42 -8.14
N ILE A 125 5.94 6.40 -8.81
CA ILE A 125 5.50 7.81 -8.85
C ILE A 125 4.05 7.91 -9.35
N GLN A 126 3.70 7.15 -10.40
CA GLN A 126 2.34 7.13 -10.93
C GLN A 126 1.32 6.59 -9.91
N LEU A 127 1.66 5.52 -9.20
CA LEU A 127 0.80 4.94 -8.16
C LEU A 127 0.68 5.86 -6.95
N GLU A 128 1.76 6.51 -6.51
CA GLU A 128 1.75 7.51 -5.43
C GLU A 128 0.84 8.71 -5.75
N SER A 129 0.73 9.04 -7.04
CA SER A 129 -0.17 10.09 -7.52
C SER A 129 -1.63 9.65 -7.62
N CYS A 130 -1.92 8.35 -7.47
CA CYS A 130 -3.26 7.80 -7.59
C CYS A 130 -4.02 7.93 -6.27
N LYS A 131 -5.11 8.69 -6.28
CA LYS A 131 -5.95 8.95 -5.08
C LYS A 131 -6.59 7.72 -4.44
N TYR A 132 -6.53 6.58 -5.10
CA TYR A 132 -7.11 5.32 -4.62
C TYR A 132 -6.11 4.46 -3.87
N VAL A 133 -4.81 4.81 -3.88
CA VAL A 133 -3.71 4.05 -3.29
C VAL A 133 -3.29 4.72 -1.99
N ASP A 134 -3.25 3.97 -0.90
CA ASP A 134 -2.85 4.48 0.41
C ASP A 134 -1.41 4.06 0.75
N GLU A 135 -0.98 2.87 0.30
CA GLU A 135 0.34 2.31 0.64
C GLU A 135 0.89 1.48 -0.53
N ILE A 136 2.20 1.53 -0.75
CA ILE A 136 2.87 0.78 -1.82
C ILE A 136 4.04 -0.01 -1.24
N HIS A 137 4.08 -1.32 -1.53
CA HIS A 137 5.19 -2.22 -1.26
C HIS A 137 5.73 -2.81 -2.55
N GLU A 138 7.04 -2.96 -2.64
CA GLU A 138 7.69 -3.60 -3.78
C GLU A 138 7.93 -5.08 -3.49
N TYR A 139 7.81 -5.90 -4.52
CA TYR A 139 8.16 -7.32 -4.45
C TYR A 139 8.75 -7.81 -5.77
N SER A 140 9.65 -8.78 -5.71
CA SER A 140 10.34 -9.31 -6.89
C SER A 140 9.80 -10.68 -7.29
N THR A 141 9.55 -11.56 -6.33
CA THR A 141 9.16 -12.96 -6.55
C THR A 141 7.80 -13.28 -5.94
N GLU A 142 7.19 -14.39 -6.35
CA GLU A 142 5.96 -14.89 -5.72
C GLU A 142 6.20 -15.24 -4.23
N GLU A 143 7.41 -15.65 -3.86
CA GLU A 143 7.79 -15.89 -2.46
C GLU A 143 7.80 -14.57 -1.65
N ASP A 144 8.30 -13.47 -2.23
CA ASP A 144 8.27 -12.16 -1.59
C ASP A 144 6.83 -11.67 -1.41
N LEU A 145 5.98 -11.90 -2.43
CA LEU A 145 4.55 -11.59 -2.35
C LEU A 145 3.85 -12.38 -1.24
N GLU A 146 4.16 -13.67 -1.10
CA GLU A 146 3.60 -14.50 -0.04
C GLU A 146 4.05 -14.02 1.34
N LYS A 147 5.33 -13.71 1.53
CA LYS A 147 5.86 -13.11 2.76
C LYS A 147 5.14 -11.79 3.09
N LEU A 148 4.99 -10.92 2.11
CA LEU A 148 4.31 -9.65 2.28
C LEU A 148 2.87 -9.83 2.75
N LEU A 149 2.11 -10.74 2.11
CA LEU A 149 0.74 -11.06 2.50
C LEU A 149 0.65 -11.71 3.89
N SER A 150 1.62 -12.55 4.28
CA SER A 150 1.67 -13.17 5.61
C SER A 150 1.86 -12.14 6.74
N VAL A 151 2.54 -11.04 6.44
CA VAL A 151 2.78 -9.92 7.38
C VAL A 151 1.60 -8.96 7.41
N ILE A 152 1.11 -8.52 6.24
CA ILE A 152 0.03 -7.52 6.14
C ILE A 152 -1.32 -8.11 6.57
N ARG A 153 -1.59 -9.38 6.21
CA ARG A 153 -2.87 -10.08 6.46
C ARG A 153 -4.07 -9.20 6.12
N PRO A 154 -4.23 -8.82 4.86
CA PRO A 154 -5.33 -7.96 4.46
C PRO A 154 -6.68 -8.66 4.61
N ASP A 155 -7.72 -7.89 4.89
CA ASP A 155 -9.09 -8.42 4.97
C ASP A 155 -9.58 -8.87 3.59
N ILE A 156 -9.24 -8.10 2.53
CA ILE A 156 -9.71 -8.36 1.17
C ILE A 156 -8.55 -8.42 0.18
N ARG A 157 -8.40 -9.56 -0.49
CA ARG A 157 -7.57 -9.69 -1.69
C ARG A 157 -8.39 -9.31 -2.91
N VAL A 158 -7.98 -8.29 -3.66
CA VAL A 158 -8.65 -7.92 -4.91
C VAL A 158 -7.88 -8.47 -6.10
N LEU A 159 -8.57 -9.22 -6.95
CA LEU A 159 -8.04 -9.90 -8.13
C LEU A 159 -8.87 -9.53 -9.37
N GLY A 160 -8.32 -9.71 -10.56
CA GLY A 160 -9.11 -9.70 -11.79
C GLY A 160 -9.93 -11.00 -11.94
N THR A 161 -11.01 -10.94 -12.73
CA THR A 161 -11.84 -12.13 -13.02
C THR A 161 -11.08 -13.25 -13.73
N ASP A 162 -9.95 -12.97 -14.33
CA ASP A 162 -9.02 -13.95 -14.92
C ASP A 162 -8.40 -14.92 -13.88
N TYR A 163 -8.50 -14.59 -12.60
CA TYR A 163 -8.08 -15.47 -11.48
C TYR A 163 -9.23 -16.31 -10.90
N GLN A 164 -10.45 -16.20 -11.40
CA GLN A 164 -11.57 -17.01 -10.91
C GLN A 164 -11.32 -18.50 -11.17
N GLY A 165 -11.42 -19.30 -10.12
CA GLY A 165 -11.19 -20.75 -10.17
C GLY A 165 -9.72 -21.17 -10.02
N ALA A 166 -8.78 -20.21 -9.91
CA ALA A 166 -7.39 -20.48 -9.56
C ALA A 166 -7.09 -20.04 -8.13
N VAL A 167 -6.14 -20.70 -7.49
CA VAL A 167 -5.63 -20.27 -6.18
C VAL A 167 -4.55 -19.21 -6.41
N ALA A 168 -4.78 -17.99 -5.95
CA ALA A 168 -3.79 -16.93 -6.05
C ALA A 168 -2.76 -17.02 -4.91
N THR A 169 -1.51 -16.65 -5.20
CA THR A 169 -0.41 -16.62 -4.23
C THR A 169 -0.81 -15.85 -2.98
N GLY A 170 -0.63 -16.48 -1.81
CA GLY A 170 -0.90 -15.87 -0.50
C GLY A 170 -2.37 -15.67 -0.17
N GLN A 171 -3.31 -16.26 -0.92
CA GLN A 171 -4.75 -16.14 -0.67
C GLN A 171 -5.16 -16.63 0.72
N GLN A 172 -4.43 -17.59 1.30
CA GLN A 172 -4.66 -18.12 2.64
C GLN A 172 -4.44 -17.10 3.77
N TYR A 173 -3.80 -15.97 3.48
CA TYR A 173 -3.55 -14.88 4.44
C TYR A 173 -4.61 -13.77 4.38
N CYS A 174 -5.66 -13.94 3.56
CA CYS A 174 -6.72 -12.96 3.38
C CYS A 174 -8.06 -13.57 3.82
N ASP A 175 -8.91 -12.75 4.45
CA ASP A 175 -10.22 -13.22 4.91
C ASP A 175 -11.19 -13.42 3.74
N GLN A 176 -11.10 -12.56 2.71
CA GLN A 176 -11.98 -12.58 1.54
C GLN A 176 -11.22 -12.33 0.25
N VAL A 177 -11.79 -12.82 -0.86
CA VAL A 177 -11.34 -12.47 -2.22
C VAL A 177 -12.47 -11.76 -2.95
N TYR A 178 -12.16 -10.58 -3.48
CA TYR A 178 -13.04 -9.81 -4.35
C TYR A 178 -12.53 -9.85 -5.78
N TYR A 179 -13.38 -10.12 -6.75
CA TYR A 179 -13.04 -10.17 -8.16
C TYR A 179 -13.55 -8.94 -8.90
N HIS A 180 -12.63 -8.15 -9.43
CA HIS A 180 -12.91 -7.00 -10.28
C HIS A 180 -13.31 -7.48 -11.69
N SER A 181 -14.47 -7.03 -12.17
CA SER A 181 -14.91 -7.29 -13.53
C SER A 181 -14.12 -6.46 -14.54
N ARG A 182 -13.60 -7.10 -15.59
CA ARG A 182 -12.91 -6.47 -16.70
C ARG A 182 -13.85 -6.20 -17.87
N ASP A 183 -14.87 -5.38 -17.66
CA ASP A 183 -15.87 -5.03 -18.68
C ASP A 183 -15.36 -3.97 -19.67
N HIS A 184 -14.04 -3.98 -19.96
CA HIS A 184 -13.37 -3.03 -20.84
C HIS A 184 -12.20 -3.68 -21.59
N GLU A 185 -11.81 -3.09 -22.73
CA GLU A 185 -10.71 -3.58 -23.58
C GLU A 185 -9.34 -2.96 -23.22
N TRP A 186 -9.27 -2.04 -22.27
CA TRP A 186 -8.01 -1.36 -21.91
C TRP A 186 -7.00 -2.31 -21.27
N SER A 187 -5.84 -2.39 -21.91
CA SER A 187 -4.69 -3.16 -21.43
C SER A 187 -3.39 -2.51 -21.86
N SER A 188 -2.28 -2.83 -21.16
CA SER A 188 -0.96 -2.39 -21.58
C SER A 188 -0.61 -2.88 -22.99
N THR A 189 -1.03 -4.10 -23.37
CA THR A 189 -0.84 -4.65 -24.71
C THR A 189 -1.54 -3.82 -25.76
N GLU A 190 -2.80 -3.46 -25.54
CA GLU A 190 -3.58 -2.63 -26.46
C GLU A 190 -2.97 -1.23 -26.60
N LEU A 191 -2.53 -0.63 -25.50
CA LEU A 191 -1.87 0.68 -25.52
C LEU A 191 -0.58 0.64 -26.37
N ILE A 192 0.24 -0.40 -26.21
CA ILE A 192 1.47 -0.58 -26.98
C ILE A 192 1.15 -0.77 -28.48
N ASN A 193 0.12 -1.56 -28.79
CA ASN A 193 -0.26 -1.79 -30.19
C ASN A 193 -0.72 -0.48 -30.85
N ARG A 194 -1.47 0.37 -30.16
CA ARG A 194 -1.86 1.70 -30.66
C ARG A 194 -0.64 2.59 -30.93
N VAL A 195 0.33 2.61 -29.99
CA VAL A 195 1.56 3.40 -30.15
C VAL A 195 2.40 2.90 -31.34
N LYS A 196 2.46 1.58 -31.58
CA LYS A 196 3.20 1.02 -32.72
C LYS A 196 2.56 1.27 -34.08
N ASN A 197 1.25 1.50 -34.09
CA ASN A 197 0.44 1.70 -35.30
C ASN A 197 0.11 3.17 -35.56
N SER A 198 0.58 4.09 -34.75
CA SER A 198 0.49 5.53 -34.91
C SER A 198 1.74 6.11 -35.58
#